data_0002494c1223873c2e671e7cb92aec13
#
_entry.id   0002494c1223873c2e671e7cb92aec13
#
_cell.length_a   1.000
_cell.length_b   1.000
_cell.length_c   1.000
_cell.angle_alpha   90.00
_cell.angle_beta   90.00
_cell.angle_gamma   90.00
#
_symmetry.space_group_name_H-M   'P 1'
#
loop_
_entity.id
_entity.type
_entity.pdbx_description
1 polymer ?
#
loop_
_entity_poly.entity_id
_entity_poly.type
_entity_poly.pdbx_seq_one_letter_code
_entity_poly.pdbx_strand_id
1 'polypeptide(L)'
;MKPEHTTMRVAMYYKNDDVRIEEKPVPDIGPGEILVQTVACGLCGGETMEWYLASRAPKVLGHEPTGIVVSAGPGVDKFVPGDRVHVHHHAPCMSCHFCHRGRFTLCESFSKSYLDPGGFAEYFRAPADLVRFDTLKLPPNVSFEAGTIIEPMACTLKGIRQTPLHPGDTVAVIGLGFMGMCYLELLTLEPAGKIFALDFSEWRLEKALSLGATHGLNPANEDVQEKLRDLNHGRGADAVFVTAPTLKAWESGLALVERGGQLHLGAPPPPGEIWPVDSNALYFSEVQINSTYSAHHVDTQAVLDLLEAGRVNADALITHRFGLDGVEKAIQLLLGAGDSLKSLIYPSGVPDRPEA
;
A
#
# COMPACT_ATOMS: atom_id res chain seq x y z
N MET A 1 18.43 -20.82 -14.62
CA MET A 1 18.49 -20.69 -16.12
C MET A 1 18.51 -19.21 -16.43
N LYS A 2 19.31 -18.76 -17.41
CA LYS A 2 19.13 -17.38 -17.93
C LYS A 2 17.84 -17.37 -18.77
N PRO A 3 17.08 -16.24 -18.80
CA PRO A 3 15.96 -16.13 -19.72
C PRO A 3 16.46 -16.33 -21.16
N GLU A 4 15.60 -16.88 -22.02
CA GLU A 4 15.93 -17.09 -23.46
C GLU A 4 16.17 -15.76 -24.18
N HIS A 5 15.65 -14.66 -23.66
CA HIS A 5 15.76 -13.32 -24.23
C HIS A 5 16.80 -12.48 -23.48
N THR A 6 17.60 -11.72 -24.21
CA THR A 6 18.58 -10.78 -23.67
C THR A 6 17.98 -9.40 -23.38
N THR A 7 16.80 -9.10 -23.96
CA THR A 7 16.03 -7.87 -23.76
C THR A 7 14.65 -8.18 -23.23
N MET A 8 14.03 -7.19 -22.60
CA MET A 8 12.70 -7.23 -22.01
C MET A 8 11.96 -5.92 -22.26
N ARG A 9 10.63 -5.96 -22.26
CA ARG A 9 9.79 -4.76 -22.31
C ARG A 9 9.62 -4.19 -20.93
N VAL A 10 9.59 -2.85 -20.87
CA VAL A 10 9.35 -2.09 -19.64
C VAL A 10 8.38 -0.93 -19.94
N ALA A 11 7.58 -0.53 -18.96
CA ALA A 11 6.82 0.72 -19.00
C ALA A 11 7.67 1.83 -18.37
N MET A 12 8.25 2.69 -19.21
CA MET A 12 9.07 3.82 -18.79
C MET A 12 8.17 5.03 -18.51
N TYR A 13 8.13 5.45 -17.27
CA TYR A 13 7.40 6.63 -16.82
C TYR A 13 8.24 7.89 -17.01
N TYR A 14 7.70 8.87 -17.70
CA TYR A 14 8.24 10.24 -17.84
C TYR A 14 7.41 11.24 -17.04
N LYS A 15 6.09 11.14 -17.12
CA LYS A 15 5.07 11.87 -16.34
C LYS A 15 3.73 11.13 -16.39
N ASN A 16 2.71 11.59 -15.69
CA ASN A 16 1.43 10.88 -15.57
C ASN A 16 0.70 10.65 -16.90
N ASP A 17 0.92 11.48 -17.91
CA ASP A 17 0.37 11.41 -19.27
C ASP A 17 1.44 11.09 -20.34
N ASP A 18 2.58 10.52 -19.93
CA ASP A 18 3.63 10.07 -20.84
C ASP A 18 4.34 8.83 -20.24
N VAL A 19 3.80 7.66 -20.57
CA VAL A 19 4.39 6.36 -20.25
C VAL A 19 4.65 5.61 -21.54
N ARG A 20 5.91 5.21 -21.77
CA ARG A 20 6.34 4.62 -23.02
C ARG A 20 6.79 3.17 -22.81
N ILE A 21 6.45 2.30 -23.76
CA ILE A 21 6.99 0.94 -23.77
C ILE A 21 8.36 1.00 -24.44
N GLU A 22 9.37 0.59 -23.69
CA GLU A 22 10.77 0.54 -24.15
C GLU A 22 11.34 -0.86 -23.99
N GLU A 23 12.36 -1.17 -24.78
CA GLU A 23 13.18 -2.37 -24.60
C GLU A 23 14.41 -2.04 -23.75
N LYS A 24 14.69 -2.88 -22.76
CA LYS A 24 15.89 -2.80 -21.94
C LYS A 24 16.57 -4.17 -21.83
N PRO A 25 17.87 -4.22 -21.57
CA PRO A 25 18.51 -5.49 -21.24
C PRO A 25 17.87 -6.11 -20.00
N VAL A 26 17.74 -7.44 -20.00
CA VAL A 26 17.39 -8.17 -18.77
C VAL A 26 18.54 -8.00 -17.77
N PRO A 27 18.30 -7.61 -16.51
CA PRO A 27 19.35 -7.37 -15.54
C PRO A 27 20.19 -8.63 -15.26
N ASP A 28 21.51 -8.46 -15.20
CA ASP A 28 22.39 -9.48 -14.65
C ASP A 28 22.31 -9.50 -13.12
N ILE A 29 22.46 -10.68 -12.52
CA ILE A 29 22.44 -10.84 -11.06
C ILE A 29 23.82 -11.17 -10.52
N GLY A 30 24.15 -10.60 -9.36
CA GLY A 30 25.34 -10.84 -8.58
C GLY A 30 25.11 -11.77 -7.38
N PRO A 31 26.12 -11.90 -6.50
CA PRO A 31 25.97 -12.65 -5.25
C PRO A 31 24.85 -12.12 -4.36
N GLY A 32 24.02 -13.02 -3.83
CA GLY A 32 22.92 -12.68 -2.94
C GLY A 32 21.65 -12.17 -3.63
N GLU A 33 21.66 -11.97 -4.95
CA GLU A 33 20.57 -11.40 -5.74
C GLU A 33 19.73 -12.48 -6.43
N ILE A 34 18.49 -12.16 -6.76
CA ILE A 34 17.62 -13.01 -7.60
C ILE A 34 17.11 -12.23 -8.81
N LEU A 35 16.90 -12.93 -9.93
CA LEU A 35 16.12 -12.45 -11.06
C LEU A 35 14.72 -13.03 -10.97
N VAL A 36 13.71 -12.16 -11.04
CA VAL A 36 12.30 -12.53 -10.96
C VAL A 36 11.62 -12.16 -12.27
N GLN A 37 10.86 -13.08 -12.85
CA GLN A 37 9.90 -12.80 -13.90
C GLN A 37 8.64 -12.25 -13.24
N THR A 38 8.26 -11.01 -13.56
CA THR A 38 7.08 -10.39 -13.03
C THR A 38 5.82 -11.07 -13.58
N VAL A 39 4.96 -11.54 -12.69
CA VAL A 39 3.63 -12.05 -13.06
C VAL A 39 2.61 -10.93 -12.97
N ALA A 40 2.53 -10.25 -11.83
CA ALA A 40 1.66 -9.11 -11.62
C ALA A 40 2.34 -8.07 -10.71
N CYS A 41 1.99 -6.81 -10.89
CA CYS A 41 2.47 -5.72 -10.04
C CYS A 41 1.33 -4.72 -9.80
N GLY A 42 1.08 -4.34 -8.56
CA GLY A 42 0.10 -3.32 -8.21
C GLY A 42 0.58 -1.91 -8.58
N LEU A 43 -0.36 -1.04 -8.97
CA LEU A 43 -0.14 0.40 -9.12
C LEU A 43 -0.47 1.10 -7.80
N CYS A 44 0.49 1.80 -7.23
CA CYS A 44 0.34 2.58 -6.00
C CYS A 44 -0.06 4.03 -6.28
N GLY A 45 -0.88 4.62 -5.40
CA GLY A 45 -1.20 6.04 -5.45
C GLY A 45 0.02 6.95 -5.33
N GLY A 46 1.06 6.53 -4.62
CA GLY A 46 2.34 7.25 -4.55
C GLY A 46 3.05 7.38 -5.90
N GLU A 47 2.78 6.46 -6.83
CA GLU A 47 3.33 6.48 -8.20
C GLU A 47 2.57 7.40 -9.15
N THR A 48 1.59 8.15 -8.67
CA THR A 48 0.89 9.19 -9.42
C THR A 48 1.17 10.59 -8.86
N MET A 49 1.93 10.69 -7.77
CA MET A 49 2.32 11.97 -7.15
C MET A 49 3.48 12.59 -7.92
N GLU A 50 3.20 13.44 -8.91
CA GLU A 50 4.26 14.05 -9.77
C GLU A 50 5.32 14.78 -8.97
N TRP A 51 4.94 15.52 -7.92
CA TRP A 51 5.90 16.19 -7.04
C TRP A 51 6.90 15.22 -6.37
N TYR A 52 6.49 13.98 -6.14
CA TYR A 52 7.35 12.93 -5.56
C TYR A 52 8.22 12.26 -6.61
N LEU A 53 7.73 12.14 -7.85
CA LEU A 53 8.41 11.46 -8.95
C LEU A 53 9.28 12.38 -9.81
N ALA A 54 9.00 13.67 -9.87
CA ALA A 54 9.63 14.62 -10.80
C ALA A 54 11.17 14.59 -10.79
N SER A 55 11.79 14.40 -9.62
CA SER A 55 13.25 14.31 -9.49
C SER A 55 13.83 12.91 -9.82
N ARG A 56 12.98 11.93 -10.10
CA ARG A 56 13.34 10.52 -10.30
C ARG A 56 13.03 10.02 -11.71
N ALA A 57 12.20 10.73 -12.46
CA ALA A 57 11.87 10.42 -13.86
C ALA A 57 13.05 10.80 -14.81
N PRO A 58 13.26 10.06 -15.94
CA PRO A 58 12.50 8.87 -16.35
C PRO A 58 12.85 7.62 -15.53
N LYS A 59 11.87 6.76 -15.27
CA LYS A 59 12.05 5.59 -14.41
C LYS A 59 11.00 4.51 -14.71
N VAL A 60 11.33 3.24 -14.53
CA VAL A 60 10.34 2.15 -14.46
C VAL A 60 9.71 2.17 -13.07
N LEU A 61 8.39 2.22 -13.01
CA LEU A 61 7.61 2.16 -11.77
C LEU A 61 7.29 0.70 -11.38
N GLY A 62 6.42 0.53 -10.40
CA GLY A 62 5.98 -0.77 -9.88
C GLY A 62 6.82 -1.22 -8.70
N HIS A 63 6.27 -1.09 -7.50
CA HIS A 63 6.94 -1.50 -6.27
C HIS A 63 6.12 -2.50 -5.44
N GLU A 64 5.04 -3.02 -6.02
CA GLU A 64 4.19 -4.04 -5.42
C GLU A 64 4.21 -5.34 -6.28
N PRO A 65 5.40 -5.87 -6.68
CA PRO A 65 5.46 -6.97 -7.62
C PRO A 65 5.32 -8.33 -6.94
N THR A 66 4.74 -9.26 -7.72
CA THR A 66 4.84 -10.70 -7.50
C THR A 66 5.35 -11.37 -8.75
N GLY A 67 6.02 -12.50 -8.60
CA GLY A 67 6.58 -13.18 -9.75
C GLY A 67 7.19 -14.53 -9.43
N ILE A 68 7.89 -15.06 -10.42
CA ILE A 68 8.56 -16.36 -10.36
C ILE A 68 10.07 -16.14 -10.40
N VAL A 69 10.80 -16.72 -9.47
CA VAL A 69 12.27 -16.69 -9.48
C VAL A 69 12.78 -17.43 -10.73
N VAL A 70 13.52 -16.74 -11.58
CA VAL A 70 14.14 -17.31 -12.80
C VAL A 70 15.54 -17.82 -12.52
N SER A 71 16.30 -17.04 -11.74
CA SER A 71 17.66 -17.42 -11.32
C SER A 71 18.01 -16.81 -9.97
N ALA A 72 18.92 -17.49 -9.27
CA ALA A 72 19.46 -17.04 -7.98
C ALA A 72 20.98 -16.98 -8.08
N GLY A 73 21.55 -15.88 -7.57
CA GLY A 73 22.99 -15.65 -7.55
C GLY A 73 23.71 -16.46 -6.46
N PRO A 74 25.05 -16.51 -6.49
CA PRO A 74 25.81 -17.21 -5.47
C PRO A 74 25.46 -16.74 -4.04
N GLY A 75 25.31 -17.70 -3.11
CA GLY A 75 24.97 -17.41 -1.71
C GLY A 75 23.48 -17.16 -1.43
N VAL A 76 22.61 -17.37 -2.40
CA VAL A 76 21.13 -17.40 -2.17
C VAL A 76 20.71 -18.83 -1.92
N ASP A 77 20.46 -19.15 -0.65
CA ASP A 77 20.01 -20.51 -0.24
C ASP A 77 18.49 -20.57 -0.03
N LYS A 78 17.84 -19.43 0.21
CA LYS A 78 16.41 -19.35 0.53
C LYS A 78 15.51 -19.54 -0.70
N PHE A 79 15.97 -19.15 -1.90
CA PHE A 79 15.18 -19.12 -3.12
C PHE A 79 15.82 -19.96 -4.24
N VAL A 80 14.97 -20.66 -4.99
CA VAL A 80 15.37 -21.44 -6.16
C VAL A 80 14.52 -21.07 -7.38
N PRO A 81 14.98 -21.31 -8.61
CA PRO A 81 14.16 -21.13 -9.81
C PRO A 81 12.84 -21.88 -9.72
N GLY A 82 11.74 -21.20 -10.06
CA GLY A 82 10.37 -21.70 -9.93
C GLY A 82 9.64 -21.27 -8.65
N ASP A 83 10.34 -20.74 -7.65
CA ASP A 83 9.67 -20.19 -6.46
C ASP A 83 8.77 -19.02 -6.82
N ARG A 84 7.56 -19.00 -6.28
CA ARG A 84 6.61 -17.90 -6.33
C ARG A 84 6.95 -16.90 -5.23
N VAL A 85 7.11 -15.63 -5.57
CA VAL A 85 7.58 -14.64 -4.60
C VAL A 85 6.82 -13.31 -4.68
N HIS A 86 6.71 -12.65 -3.53
CA HIS A 86 6.54 -11.21 -3.39
C HIS A 86 7.88 -10.59 -2.99
N VAL A 87 8.25 -9.45 -3.56
CA VAL A 87 9.48 -8.73 -3.22
C VAL A 87 9.12 -7.32 -2.80
N HIS A 88 9.33 -6.99 -1.53
CA HIS A 88 9.21 -5.63 -1.04
C HIS A 88 10.36 -4.78 -1.59
N HIS A 89 10.07 -3.54 -1.97
CA HIS A 89 11.00 -2.67 -2.69
C HIS A 89 12.04 -1.97 -1.82
N HIS A 90 11.99 -2.12 -0.51
CA HIS A 90 12.91 -1.52 0.46
C HIS A 90 13.30 -2.52 1.54
N ALA A 91 14.54 -2.40 2.04
CA ALA A 91 15.00 -3.19 3.18
C ALA A 91 15.86 -2.37 4.15
N PRO A 92 15.73 -2.58 5.47
CA PRO A 92 16.56 -1.95 6.46
C PRO A 92 17.94 -2.61 6.58
N CYS A 93 18.96 -1.88 7.04
CA CYS A 93 20.30 -2.45 7.25
C CYS A 93 20.40 -3.36 8.49
N MET A 94 19.40 -3.43 9.34
CA MET A 94 19.29 -4.21 10.58
C MET A 94 20.33 -3.88 11.67
N SER A 95 21.17 -2.86 11.50
CA SER A 95 22.30 -2.56 12.39
C SER A 95 22.42 -1.10 12.85
N CYS A 96 21.64 -0.16 12.27
CA CYS A 96 21.71 1.25 12.66
C CYS A 96 20.87 1.57 13.90
N HIS A 97 21.01 2.81 14.40
CA HIS A 97 20.23 3.31 15.54
C HIS A 97 18.73 3.10 15.41
N PHE A 98 18.17 3.36 14.22
CA PHE A 98 16.73 3.20 13.96
C PHE A 98 16.31 1.73 13.96
N CYS A 99 17.13 0.84 13.35
CA CYS A 99 16.86 -0.60 13.32
C CYS A 99 16.84 -1.20 14.73
N HIS A 100 17.80 -0.84 15.57
CA HIS A 100 17.85 -1.30 16.96
C HIS A 100 16.64 -0.88 17.81
N ARG A 101 15.88 0.11 17.35
CA ARG A 101 14.63 0.59 17.98
C ARG A 101 13.37 0.11 17.30
N GLY A 102 13.45 -0.81 16.33
CA GLY A 102 12.31 -1.26 15.54
C GLY A 102 11.75 -0.21 14.58
N ARG A 103 12.46 0.91 14.36
CA ARG A 103 12.07 1.98 13.44
C ARG A 103 12.67 1.75 12.04
N PHE A 104 12.40 0.60 11.46
CA PHE A 104 13.06 0.10 10.25
C PHE A 104 12.91 1.03 9.04
N THR A 105 11.74 1.63 8.84
CA THR A 105 11.47 2.55 7.73
C THR A 105 12.19 3.90 7.84
N LEU A 106 12.77 4.22 9.01
CA LEU A 106 13.63 5.38 9.22
C LEU A 106 15.13 5.05 9.06
N CYS A 107 15.47 3.80 8.75
CA CYS A 107 16.84 3.39 8.46
C CYS A 107 17.39 4.16 7.25
N GLU A 108 18.61 4.72 7.37
CA GLU A 108 19.26 5.50 6.32
C GLU A 108 19.49 4.70 5.02
N SER A 109 19.56 3.37 5.12
CA SER A 109 19.69 2.47 3.96
C SER A 109 18.35 2.01 3.39
N PHE A 110 17.23 2.26 4.08
CA PHE A 110 15.93 1.70 3.72
C PHE A 110 15.51 1.97 2.27
N SER A 111 15.68 3.21 1.82
CA SER A 111 15.32 3.63 0.46
C SER A 111 16.49 3.61 -0.54
N LYS A 112 17.66 3.07 -0.17
CA LYS A 112 18.82 2.98 -1.06
C LYS A 112 18.75 1.77 -1.98
N SER A 113 18.15 0.66 -1.52
CA SER A 113 17.86 -0.50 -2.35
C SER A 113 16.50 -0.33 -3.00
N TYR A 114 16.40 -0.76 -4.23
CA TYR A 114 15.16 -0.75 -5.00
C TYR A 114 15.21 -1.87 -6.05
N LEU A 115 14.04 -2.28 -6.52
CA LEU A 115 13.92 -3.23 -7.63
C LEU A 115 14.56 -2.64 -8.90
N ASP A 116 15.31 -3.43 -9.63
CA ASP A 116 15.96 -2.98 -10.86
C ASP A 116 15.38 -3.70 -12.07
N PRO A 117 14.69 -2.99 -12.98
CA PRO A 117 14.42 -1.55 -12.99
C PRO A 117 13.17 -1.12 -12.23
N GLY A 118 12.29 -2.03 -11.85
CA GLY A 118 10.98 -1.85 -11.24
C GLY A 118 10.01 -2.94 -11.69
N GLY A 119 8.85 -3.08 -11.01
CA GLY A 119 7.89 -4.16 -11.26
C GLY A 119 7.09 -4.00 -12.56
N PHE A 120 7.05 -2.80 -13.18
CA PHE A 120 6.42 -2.61 -14.50
C PHE A 120 7.39 -2.95 -15.62
N ALA A 121 8.02 -4.12 -15.48
CA ALA A 121 8.97 -4.74 -16.41
C ALA A 121 8.71 -6.25 -16.43
N GLU A 122 9.02 -6.91 -17.56
CA GLU A 122 8.85 -8.38 -17.67
C GLU A 122 9.75 -9.14 -16.68
N TYR A 123 10.91 -8.58 -16.34
CA TYR A 123 11.83 -9.09 -15.34
C TYR A 123 12.34 -7.96 -14.46
N PHE A 124 12.65 -8.27 -13.22
CA PHE A 124 13.40 -7.38 -12.34
C PHE A 124 14.42 -8.15 -11.51
N ARG A 125 15.50 -7.48 -11.19
CA ARG A 125 16.50 -7.96 -10.22
C ARG A 125 16.09 -7.46 -8.84
N ALA A 126 16.08 -8.37 -7.86
CA ALA A 126 16.00 -8.02 -6.45
C ALA A 126 17.42 -7.99 -5.85
N PRO A 127 17.91 -6.84 -5.34
CA PRO A 127 19.20 -6.72 -4.66
C PRO A 127 19.28 -7.61 -3.42
N ALA A 128 20.52 -7.93 -3.02
CA ALA A 128 20.82 -8.89 -1.96
C ALA A 128 20.18 -8.58 -0.60
N ASP A 129 20.03 -7.33 -0.24
CA ASP A 129 19.37 -6.91 1.00
C ASP A 129 17.84 -7.12 0.93
N LEU A 130 17.18 -6.87 -0.19
CA LEU A 130 15.77 -7.21 -0.39
C LEU A 130 15.56 -8.73 -0.31
N VAL A 131 16.41 -9.51 -1.00
CA VAL A 131 16.37 -10.99 -0.96
C VAL A 131 16.53 -11.51 0.46
N ARG A 132 17.44 -10.93 1.22
CA ARG A 132 17.76 -11.34 2.58
C ARG A 132 16.66 -11.00 3.58
N PHE A 133 16.10 -9.81 3.51
CA PHE A 133 15.29 -9.25 4.59
C PHE A 133 13.80 -9.16 4.29
N ASP A 134 13.40 -8.92 3.04
CA ASP A 134 11.98 -8.67 2.71
C ASP A 134 11.56 -9.21 1.34
N THR A 135 11.96 -10.46 1.06
CA THR A 135 11.42 -11.27 -0.03
C THR A 135 10.71 -12.47 0.57
N LEU A 136 9.45 -12.68 0.21
CA LEU A 136 8.56 -13.68 0.75
C LEU A 136 8.22 -14.73 -0.31
N LYS A 137 8.25 -16.03 0.04
CA LYS A 137 7.66 -17.08 -0.79
C LYS A 137 6.15 -17.02 -0.65
N LEU A 138 5.43 -17.02 -1.77
CA LEU A 138 3.98 -17.11 -1.77
C LEU A 138 3.55 -18.56 -1.59
N PRO A 139 2.73 -18.88 -0.57
CA PRO A 139 2.12 -20.18 -0.41
C PRO A 139 1.24 -20.56 -1.61
N PRO A 140 0.98 -21.85 -1.86
CA PRO A 140 0.18 -22.30 -3.01
C PRO A 140 -1.24 -21.71 -3.06
N ASN A 141 -1.83 -21.42 -1.90
CA ASN A 141 -3.19 -20.84 -1.78
C ASN A 141 -3.23 -19.30 -1.80
N VAL A 142 -2.10 -18.63 -1.94
CA VAL A 142 -2.04 -17.18 -2.16
C VAL A 142 -1.72 -16.93 -3.63
N SER A 143 -2.65 -16.33 -4.37
CA SER A 143 -2.47 -16.00 -5.79
C SER A 143 -1.41 -14.90 -5.97
N PHE A 144 -0.86 -14.76 -7.19
CA PHE A 144 0.03 -13.63 -7.49
C PHE A 144 -0.68 -12.29 -7.32
N GLU A 145 -1.96 -12.21 -7.68
CA GLU A 145 -2.77 -11.01 -7.49
C GLU A 145 -2.90 -10.66 -6.01
N ALA A 146 -3.26 -11.61 -5.16
CA ALA A 146 -3.32 -11.41 -3.72
C ALA A 146 -1.95 -11.01 -3.15
N GLY A 147 -0.87 -11.58 -3.68
CA GLY A 147 0.49 -11.21 -3.29
C GLY A 147 0.86 -9.76 -3.58
N THR A 148 0.26 -9.11 -4.59
CA THR A 148 0.52 -7.68 -4.87
C THR A 148 0.01 -6.74 -3.78
N ILE A 149 -0.94 -7.20 -2.96
CA ILE A 149 -1.53 -6.41 -1.88
C ILE A 149 -0.66 -6.42 -0.62
N ILE A 150 0.33 -7.30 -0.52
CA ILE A 150 1.15 -7.47 0.69
C ILE A 150 1.78 -6.13 1.12
N GLU A 151 2.46 -5.44 0.21
CA GLU A 151 3.16 -4.20 0.54
C GLU A 151 2.20 -3.10 1.02
N PRO A 152 1.16 -2.71 0.25
CA PRO A 152 0.30 -1.61 0.67
C PRO A 152 -0.54 -1.96 1.91
N MET A 153 -0.96 -3.20 2.07
CA MET A 153 -1.69 -3.63 3.26
C MET A 153 -0.77 -3.67 4.49
N ALA A 154 0.50 -4.00 4.33
CA ALA A 154 1.48 -3.90 5.40
C ALA A 154 1.69 -2.46 5.87
N CYS A 155 1.60 -1.47 4.98
CA CYS A 155 1.60 -0.05 5.35
C CYS A 155 0.41 0.30 6.26
N THR A 156 -0.78 -0.20 5.96
CA THR A 156 -1.98 0.03 6.78
C THR A 156 -1.93 -0.74 8.10
N LEU A 157 -1.45 -1.98 8.09
CA LEU A 157 -1.25 -2.78 9.32
C LEU A 157 -0.30 -2.08 10.29
N LYS A 158 0.80 -1.52 9.78
CA LYS A 158 1.72 -0.71 10.59
C LYS A 158 1.03 0.51 11.19
N GLY A 159 0.16 1.18 10.43
CA GLY A 159 -0.66 2.30 10.93
C GLY A 159 -1.56 1.89 12.09
N ILE A 160 -2.27 0.78 11.97
CA ILE A 160 -3.14 0.22 13.02
C ILE A 160 -2.30 -0.13 14.26
N ARG A 161 -1.16 -0.82 14.10
CA ARG A 161 -0.27 -1.17 15.21
C ARG A 161 0.29 0.04 15.98
N GLN A 162 0.37 1.21 15.34
CA GLN A 162 0.76 2.47 15.99
C GLN A 162 -0.41 3.27 16.55
N THR A 163 -1.63 2.77 16.37
CA THR A 163 -2.88 3.37 16.83
C THR A 163 -3.66 2.30 17.61
N PRO A 164 -3.17 1.87 18.79
CA PRO A 164 -3.73 0.74 19.51
C PRO A 164 -5.22 0.97 19.86
N LEU A 165 -6.04 -0.05 19.60
CA LEU A 165 -7.47 -0.06 19.84
C LEU A 165 -7.81 -0.90 21.07
N HIS A 166 -8.85 -0.48 21.79
CA HIS A 166 -9.44 -1.24 22.88
C HIS A 166 -10.77 -1.91 22.46
N PRO A 167 -11.17 -3.00 23.11
CA PRO A 167 -12.45 -3.65 22.82
C PRO A 167 -13.63 -2.68 22.93
N GLY A 168 -14.38 -2.55 21.83
CA GLY A 168 -15.55 -1.68 21.74
C GLY A 168 -15.27 -0.28 21.24
N ASP A 169 -14.02 0.08 20.91
CA ASP A 169 -13.67 1.38 20.35
C ASP A 169 -14.43 1.68 19.06
N THR A 170 -14.80 2.93 18.89
CA THR A 170 -15.36 3.46 17.65
C THR A 170 -14.24 4.00 16.78
N VAL A 171 -14.17 3.50 15.54
CA VAL A 171 -13.15 3.87 14.58
C VAL A 171 -13.79 4.59 13.39
N ALA A 172 -13.11 5.60 12.84
CA ALA A 172 -13.48 6.23 11.58
C ALA A 172 -12.34 6.15 10.55
N VAL A 173 -12.69 5.89 9.29
CA VAL A 173 -11.75 5.90 8.14
C VAL A 173 -12.19 6.96 7.15
N ILE A 174 -11.34 7.95 6.89
CA ILE A 174 -11.60 9.06 5.96
C ILE A 174 -10.82 8.84 4.65
N GLY A 175 -11.56 8.76 3.55
CA GLY A 175 -11.04 8.43 2.24
C GLY A 175 -11.04 6.92 2.00
N LEU A 176 -11.94 6.45 1.14
CA LEU A 176 -12.17 5.03 0.87
C LEU A 176 -11.59 4.62 -0.50
N GLY A 177 -10.46 5.21 -0.88
CA GLY A 177 -9.62 4.66 -1.92
C GLY A 177 -9.03 3.31 -1.49
N PHE A 178 -8.14 2.76 -2.29
CA PHE A 178 -7.55 1.45 -2.00
C PHE A 178 -6.96 1.35 -0.58
N MET A 179 -6.20 2.37 -0.12
CA MET A 179 -5.61 2.36 1.24
C MET A 179 -6.68 2.38 2.34
N GLY A 180 -7.76 3.17 2.16
CA GLY A 180 -8.88 3.18 3.11
C GLY A 180 -9.59 1.84 3.20
N MET A 181 -9.76 1.15 2.07
CA MET A 181 -10.31 -0.21 2.05
C MET A 181 -9.39 -1.24 2.72
N CYS A 182 -8.07 -1.10 2.57
CA CYS A 182 -7.11 -1.92 3.32
C CYS A 182 -7.22 -1.69 4.85
N TYR A 183 -7.38 -0.43 5.28
CA TYR A 183 -7.67 -0.16 6.70
C TYR A 183 -8.96 -0.84 7.15
N LEU A 184 -10.05 -0.73 6.37
CA LEU A 184 -11.32 -1.38 6.71
C LEU A 184 -11.18 -2.89 6.88
N GLU A 185 -10.60 -3.57 5.91
CA GLU A 185 -10.35 -5.01 5.97
C GLU A 185 -9.62 -5.41 7.27
N LEU A 186 -8.53 -4.72 7.58
CA LEU A 186 -7.74 -5.03 8.77
C LEU A 186 -8.47 -4.64 10.06
N LEU A 187 -9.20 -3.52 10.09
CA LEU A 187 -9.95 -3.07 11.27
C LEU A 187 -11.10 -4.02 11.63
N THR A 188 -11.64 -4.80 10.69
CA THR A 188 -12.61 -5.86 11.00
C THR A 188 -11.99 -7.02 11.78
N LEU A 189 -10.65 -7.14 11.79
CA LEU A 189 -9.92 -8.14 12.56
C LEU A 189 -9.51 -7.65 13.95
N GLU A 190 -9.64 -6.35 14.19
CA GLU A 190 -9.34 -5.69 15.45
C GLU A 190 -10.59 -5.64 16.37
N PRO A 191 -10.44 -5.37 17.66
CA PRO A 191 -11.56 -5.37 18.62
C PRO A 191 -12.47 -4.14 18.52
N ALA A 192 -12.57 -3.48 17.37
CA ALA A 192 -13.42 -2.33 17.14
C ALA A 192 -14.91 -2.67 17.32
N GLY A 193 -15.64 -1.79 18.00
CA GLY A 193 -17.08 -1.92 18.20
C GLY A 193 -17.90 -1.37 17.03
N LYS A 194 -17.47 -0.24 16.48
CA LYS A 194 -18.06 0.40 15.30
C LYS A 194 -16.99 0.89 14.35
N ILE A 195 -17.22 0.76 13.06
CA ILE A 195 -16.34 1.27 12.01
C ILE A 195 -17.16 2.20 11.10
N PHE A 196 -16.84 3.49 11.14
CA PHE A 196 -17.42 4.51 10.28
C PHE A 196 -16.53 4.70 9.06
N ALA A 197 -17.11 4.59 7.87
CA ALA A 197 -16.45 4.78 6.59
C ALA A 197 -16.90 6.10 5.95
N LEU A 198 -16.00 7.00 5.59
CA LEU A 198 -16.29 8.33 5.09
C LEU A 198 -15.66 8.55 3.70
N ASP A 199 -16.50 8.82 2.69
CA ASP A 199 -16.06 9.18 1.33
C ASP A 199 -17.17 9.98 0.62
N PHE A 200 -16.83 10.70 -0.45
CA PHE A 200 -17.77 11.39 -1.31
C PHE A 200 -18.43 10.45 -2.35
N SER A 201 -17.84 9.29 -2.64
CA SER A 201 -18.32 8.30 -3.60
C SER A 201 -19.27 7.31 -2.93
N GLU A 202 -20.53 7.29 -3.38
CA GLU A 202 -21.52 6.30 -2.93
C GLU A 202 -21.06 4.87 -3.22
N TRP A 203 -20.44 4.63 -4.39
CA TRP A 203 -19.88 3.32 -4.74
C TRP A 203 -18.85 2.84 -3.71
N ARG A 204 -17.97 3.73 -3.26
CA ARG A 204 -16.98 3.40 -2.23
C ARG A 204 -17.61 3.17 -0.86
N LEU A 205 -18.64 3.92 -0.53
CA LEU A 205 -19.39 3.70 0.72
C LEU A 205 -20.11 2.35 0.71
N GLU A 206 -20.79 1.98 -0.37
CA GLU A 206 -21.42 0.66 -0.54
C GLU A 206 -20.37 -0.46 -0.45
N LYS A 207 -19.22 -0.28 -1.10
CA LYS A 207 -18.10 -1.21 -1.03
C LYS A 207 -17.58 -1.37 0.39
N ALA A 208 -17.39 -0.27 1.13
CA ALA A 208 -16.94 -0.27 2.52
C ALA A 208 -17.92 -1.01 3.44
N LEU A 209 -19.22 -0.79 3.27
CA LEU A 209 -20.25 -1.53 4.00
C LEU A 209 -20.19 -3.03 3.71
N SER A 210 -19.96 -3.42 2.46
CA SER A 210 -19.80 -4.83 2.07
C SER A 210 -18.54 -5.48 2.65
N LEU A 211 -17.53 -4.70 3.00
CA LEU A 211 -16.26 -5.12 3.62
C LEU A 211 -16.29 -5.03 5.15
N GLY A 212 -17.44 -4.71 5.77
CA GLY A 212 -17.60 -4.77 7.22
C GLY A 212 -17.63 -3.42 7.94
N ALA A 213 -17.62 -2.28 7.23
CA ALA A 213 -17.95 -1.01 7.88
C ALA A 213 -19.36 -1.06 8.46
N THR A 214 -19.56 -0.51 9.66
CA THR A 214 -20.88 -0.49 10.31
C THR A 214 -21.75 0.66 9.81
N HIS A 215 -21.13 1.77 9.38
CA HIS A 215 -21.80 2.96 8.89
C HIS A 215 -21.01 3.59 7.74
N GLY A 216 -21.70 3.99 6.67
CA GLY A 216 -21.16 4.80 5.58
C GLY A 216 -21.71 6.22 5.71
N LEU A 217 -20.83 7.24 5.67
CA LEU A 217 -21.22 8.65 5.78
C LEU A 217 -20.64 9.43 4.59
N ASN A 218 -21.50 10.16 3.89
CA ASN A 218 -21.10 11.01 2.78
C ASN A 218 -21.06 12.48 3.21
N PRO A 219 -19.85 13.11 3.31
CA PRO A 219 -19.72 14.51 3.72
C PRO A 219 -20.39 15.54 2.79
N ALA A 220 -20.79 15.13 1.57
CA ALA A 220 -21.54 16.01 0.67
C ALA A 220 -23.03 16.09 1.03
N ASN A 221 -23.56 15.09 1.73
CA ASN A 221 -24.99 14.92 1.97
C ASN A 221 -25.40 15.20 3.42
N GLU A 222 -24.44 15.16 4.37
CA GLU A 222 -24.73 15.22 5.80
C GLU A 222 -23.56 15.83 6.61
N ASP A 223 -23.87 16.36 7.79
CA ASP A 223 -22.86 16.71 8.80
C ASP A 223 -22.34 15.42 9.43
N VAL A 224 -21.17 14.98 8.97
CA VAL A 224 -20.58 13.71 9.42
C VAL A 224 -20.18 13.73 10.89
N GLN A 225 -19.87 14.91 11.47
CA GLN A 225 -19.51 15.04 12.88
C GLN A 225 -20.75 14.86 13.77
N GLU A 226 -21.84 15.55 13.43
CA GLU A 226 -23.12 15.41 14.13
C GLU A 226 -23.63 13.96 14.01
N LYS A 227 -23.62 13.43 12.79
CA LYS A 227 -24.12 12.07 12.52
C LYS A 227 -23.35 10.99 13.24
N LEU A 228 -22.01 11.07 13.25
CA LEU A 228 -21.18 10.12 13.99
C LEU A 228 -21.50 10.17 15.49
N ARG A 229 -21.62 11.37 16.06
CA ARG A 229 -21.97 11.55 17.47
C ARG A 229 -23.35 10.98 17.81
N ASP A 230 -24.36 11.24 17.00
CA ASP A 230 -25.70 10.69 17.17
C ASP A 230 -25.68 9.16 17.21
N LEU A 231 -24.93 8.55 16.31
CA LEU A 231 -24.78 7.10 16.23
C LEU A 231 -23.83 6.52 17.28
N ASN A 232 -23.03 7.36 17.96
CA ASN A 232 -22.04 6.97 18.97
C ASN A 232 -22.29 7.54 20.37
N HIS A 233 -23.56 7.65 20.77
CA HIS A 233 -23.95 8.10 22.12
C HIS A 233 -23.43 9.50 22.49
N GLY A 234 -23.35 10.43 21.53
CA GLY A 234 -22.87 11.80 21.71
C GLY A 234 -21.34 11.93 21.67
N ARG A 235 -20.60 10.85 21.48
CA ARG A 235 -19.12 10.84 21.46
C ARG A 235 -18.56 10.88 20.04
N GLY A 236 -17.31 11.37 19.90
CA GLY A 236 -16.48 11.22 18.71
C GLY A 236 -15.95 9.79 18.52
N ALA A 237 -15.04 9.60 17.60
CA ALA A 237 -14.34 8.33 17.37
C ALA A 237 -13.10 8.20 18.27
N ASP A 238 -12.87 7.02 18.83
CA ASP A 238 -11.69 6.73 19.66
C ASP A 238 -10.42 6.69 18.81
N ALA A 239 -10.53 6.29 17.54
CA ALA A 239 -9.45 6.37 16.55
C ALA A 239 -9.96 6.81 15.18
N VAL A 240 -9.23 7.69 14.51
CA VAL A 240 -9.52 8.15 13.14
C VAL A 240 -8.31 7.92 12.24
N PHE A 241 -8.52 7.23 11.12
CA PHE A 241 -7.51 6.98 10.10
C PHE A 241 -7.82 7.82 8.86
N VAL A 242 -6.89 8.72 8.48
CA VAL A 242 -7.05 9.59 7.31
C VAL A 242 -6.15 9.12 6.19
N THR A 243 -6.74 8.70 5.07
CA THR A 243 -6.01 8.22 3.88
C THR A 243 -6.08 9.18 2.70
N ALA A 244 -6.88 10.26 2.81
CA ALA A 244 -6.94 11.30 1.79
C ALA A 244 -5.78 12.30 1.99
N PRO A 245 -4.98 12.61 0.94
CA PRO A 245 -3.76 13.41 1.06
C PRO A 245 -4.04 14.93 1.01
N THR A 246 -4.95 15.43 1.86
CA THR A 246 -5.32 16.85 1.91
C THR A 246 -5.40 17.36 3.34
N LEU A 247 -5.03 18.64 3.57
CA LEU A 247 -5.18 19.25 4.89
C LEU A 247 -6.64 19.28 5.36
N LYS A 248 -7.59 19.48 4.44
CA LYS A 248 -9.02 19.43 4.77
C LYS A 248 -9.46 18.09 5.33
N ALA A 249 -8.93 16.99 4.81
CA ALA A 249 -9.20 15.65 5.37
C ALA A 249 -8.57 15.48 6.77
N TRP A 250 -7.39 16.05 7.02
CA TRP A 250 -6.75 16.04 8.33
C TRP A 250 -7.54 16.87 9.34
N GLU A 251 -8.03 18.06 8.94
CA GLU A 251 -8.91 18.90 9.76
C GLU A 251 -10.20 18.16 10.12
N SER A 252 -10.85 17.54 9.12
CA SER A 252 -12.04 16.73 9.34
C SER A 252 -11.76 15.56 10.29
N GLY A 253 -10.61 14.89 10.12
CA GLY A 253 -10.17 13.81 10.99
C GLY A 253 -10.05 14.26 12.45
N LEU A 254 -9.37 15.38 12.68
CA LEU A 254 -9.19 15.93 14.02
C LEU A 254 -10.54 16.31 14.67
N ALA A 255 -11.49 16.82 13.88
CA ALA A 255 -12.83 17.19 14.38
C ALA A 255 -13.69 15.97 14.79
N LEU A 256 -13.39 14.79 14.24
CA LEU A 256 -14.09 13.54 14.55
C LEU A 256 -13.50 12.79 15.74
N VAL A 257 -12.25 13.04 16.11
CA VAL A 257 -11.60 12.35 17.23
C VAL A 257 -12.24 12.73 18.55
N GLU A 258 -12.51 11.76 19.42
CA GLU A 258 -12.94 11.98 20.79
C GLU A 258 -11.77 12.46 21.68
N ARG A 259 -12.05 13.09 22.80
CA ARG A 259 -11.03 13.44 23.81
C ARG A 259 -10.31 12.18 24.28
N GLY A 260 -8.99 12.24 24.34
CA GLY A 260 -8.13 11.08 24.64
C GLY A 260 -7.95 10.10 23.46
N GLY A 261 -8.58 10.38 22.32
CA GLY A 261 -8.52 9.52 21.13
C GLY A 261 -7.28 9.74 20.27
N GLN A 262 -7.22 9.08 19.14
CA GLN A 262 -6.05 9.02 18.27
C GLN A 262 -6.40 9.42 16.82
N LEU A 263 -5.57 10.27 16.22
CA LEU A 263 -5.62 10.62 14.80
C LEU A 263 -4.40 10.03 14.09
N HIS A 264 -4.63 9.11 13.17
CA HIS A 264 -3.59 8.56 12.30
C HIS A 264 -3.61 9.20 10.91
N LEU A 265 -2.47 9.77 10.51
CA LEU A 265 -2.27 10.40 9.21
C LEU A 265 -1.61 9.39 8.25
N GLY A 266 -2.42 8.74 7.42
CA GLY A 266 -1.99 7.65 6.53
C GLY A 266 -1.53 8.09 5.15
N ALA A 267 -1.72 9.37 4.78
CA ALA A 267 -1.25 9.92 3.51
C ALA A 267 -0.79 11.38 3.67
N PRO A 268 0.36 11.77 3.09
CA PRO A 268 0.88 13.14 3.21
C PRO A 268 0.24 14.07 2.19
N PRO A 269 -0.02 15.35 2.54
CA PRO A 269 -0.27 16.42 1.57
C PRO A 269 1.02 16.76 0.80
N PRO A 270 0.93 17.60 -0.27
CA PRO A 270 2.11 18.09 -0.97
C PRO A 270 3.09 18.83 -0.05
N PRO A 271 4.40 18.82 -0.37
CA PRO A 271 5.42 19.51 0.43
C PRO A 271 5.14 21.02 0.52
N GLY A 272 5.38 21.59 1.70
CA GLY A 272 5.23 23.02 1.97
C GLY A 272 3.84 23.43 2.46
N GLU A 273 2.86 22.56 2.46
CA GLU A 273 1.58 22.81 3.11
C GLU A 273 1.73 22.80 4.64
N ILE A 274 1.14 23.80 5.29
CA ILE A 274 1.19 23.96 6.75
C ILE A 274 -0.21 23.72 7.30
N TRP A 275 -0.34 22.76 8.24
CA TRP A 275 -1.58 22.50 8.95
C TRP A 275 -1.62 23.29 10.27
N PRO A 276 -2.45 24.33 10.37
CA PRO A 276 -2.62 25.09 11.61
C PRO A 276 -3.50 24.28 12.59
N VAL A 277 -2.97 23.93 13.76
CA VAL A 277 -3.69 23.24 14.82
C VAL A 277 -3.76 24.12 16.06
N ASP A 278 -4.93 24.22 16.69
CA ASP A 278 -5.08 24.89 17.98
C ASP A 278 -4.38 24.07 19.06
N SER A 279 -3.21 24.53 19.48
CA SER A 279 -2.37 23.83 20.45
C SER A 279 -2.99 23.77 21.86
N ASN A 280 -3.84 24.75 22.21
CA ASN A 280 -4.55 24.76 23.49
C ASN A 280 -5.66 23.69 23.49
N ALA A 281 -6.45 23.63 22.43
CA ALA A 281 -7.48 22.60 22.27
C ALA A 281 -6.86 21.20 22.23
N LEU A 282 -5.75 21.02 21.51
CA LEU A 282 -5.03 19.73 21.43
C LEU A 282 -4.52 19.29 22.81
N TYR A 283 -3.94 20.22 23.59
CA TYR A 283 -3.42 19.93 24.91
C TYR A 283 -4.52 19.45 25.87
N PHE A 284 -5.65 20.17 25.95
CA PHE A 284 -6.73 19.83 26.89
C PHE A 284 -7.63 18.68 26.44
N SER A 285 -7.60 18.32 25.14
CA SER A 285 -8.29 17.13 24.65
C SER A 285 -7.48 15.84 24.82
N GLU A 286 -6.16 15.92 25.07
CA GLU A 286 -5.24 14.79 25.14
C GLU A 286 -5.26 13.92 23.86
N VAL A 287 -5.60 14.49 22.70
CA VAL A 287 -5.61 13.80 21.42
C VAL A 287 -4.18 13.50 20.98
N GLN A 288 -3.94 12.26 20.57
CA GLN A 288 -2.65 11.84 20.02
C GLN A 288 -2.68 11.88 18.49
N ILE A 289 -1.71 12.53 17.87
CA ILE A 289 -1.54 12.55 16.42
C ILE A 289 -0.30 11.74 16.06
N ASN A 290 -0.46 10.75 15.21
CA ASN A 290 0.64 9.91 14.73
C ASN A 290 0.60 9.73 13.21
N SER A 291 1.70 9.27 12.63
CA SER A 291 1.82 8.96 11.21
C SER A 291 2.78 7.80 10.98
N THR A 292 2.59 7.11 9.86
CA THR A 292 3.52 6.06 9.42
C THR A 292 3.93 6.28 7.97
N TYR A 293 5.16 5.86 7.65
CA TYR A 293 5.70 5.84 6.31
C TYR A 293 6.12 4.42 5.96
N SER A 294 5.64 3.89 4.82
CA SER A 294 5.99 2.57 4.30
C SER A 294 5.77 1.43 5.30
N ALA A 295 6.08 0.22 4.93
CA ALA A 295 6.06 -0.99 5.77
C ALA A 295 7.46 -1.60 5.88
N HIS A 296 7.60 -2.70 6.61
CA HIS A 296 8.84 -3.45 6.75
C HIS A 296 8.56 -4.95 6.88
N HIS A 297 9.62 -5.75 6.81
CA HIS A 297 9.58 -7.21 6.78
C HIS A 297 8.68 -7.89 7.84
N VAL A 298 8.47 -7.27 9.01
CA VAL A 298 7.56 -7.82 10.04
C VAL A 298 6.10 -7.60 9.65
N ASP A 299 5.80 -6.48 8.98
CA ASP A 299 4.44 -6.16 8.56
C ASP A 299 4.07 -6.93 7.29
N THR A 300 5.00 -7.04 6.33
CA THR A 300 4.81 -7.80 5.08
C THR A 300 4.58 -9.28 5.37
N GLN A 301 5.37 -9.88 6.28
CA GLN A 301 5.15 -11.25 6.72
C GLN A 301 3.79 -11.43 7.38
N ALA A 302 3.39 -10.52 8.27
CA ALA A 302 2.09 -10.64 8.94
C ALA A 302 0.91 -10.54 7.95
N VAL A 303 1.01 -9.72 6.91
CA VAL A 303 -0.02 -9.66 5.86
C VAL A 303 -0.03 -10.95 5.04
N LEU A 304 1.14 -11.51 4.70
CA LEU A 304 1.19 -12.82 4.03
C LEU A 304 0.51 -13.91 4.87
N ASP A 305 0.76 -13.93 6.18
CA ASP A 305 0.13 -14.89 7.10
C ASP A 305 -1.41 -14.72 7.14
N LEU A 306 -1.91 -13.47 7.08
CA LEU A 306 -3.34 -13.17 7.00
C LEU A 306 -3.96 -13.62 5.67
N LEU A 307 -3.26 -13.43 4.56
CA LEU A 307 -3.69 -13.89 3.22
C LEU A 307 -3.72 -15.42 3.17
N GLU A 308 -2.67 -16.07 3.65
CA GLU A 308 -2.58 -17.56 3.72
C GLU A 308 -3.71 -18.15 4.58
N ALA A 309 -4.06 -17.49 5.67
CA ALA A 309 -5.15 -17.88 6.56
C ALA A 309 -6.55 -17.51 6.01
N GLY A 310 -6.65 -16.88 4.84
CA GLY A 310 -7.93 -16.45 4.26
C GLY A 310 -8.67 -15.39 5.09
N ARG A 311 -7.93 -14.58 5.87
CA ARG A 311 -8.50 -13.56 6.76
C ARG A 311 -8.69 -12.21 6.05
N VAL A 312 -8.19 -12.05 4.85
CA VAL A 312 -8.27 -10.85 3.99
C VAL A 312 -8.83 -11.25 2.62
N ASN A 313 -9.79 -10.48 2.14
CA ASN A 313 -10.40 -10.66 0.82
C ASN A 313 -9.69 -9.79 -0.23
N ALA A 314 -8.53 -10.26 -0.71
CA ALA A 314 -7.74 -9.55 -1.71
C ALA A 314 -8.53 -9.27 -3.01
N ASP A 315 -9.34 -10.23 -3.48
CA ASP A 315 -10.10 -10.13 -4.72
C ASP A 315 -11.13 -8.99 -4.67
N ALA A 316 -11.69 -8.73 -3.50
CA ALA A 316 -12.62 -7.62 -3.32
C ALA A 316 -11.96 -6.24 -3.49
N LEU A 317 -10.64 -6.15 -3.38
CA LEU A 317 -9.87 -4.92 -3.48
C LEU A 317 -9.28 -4.69 -4.87
N ILE A 318 -9.17 -5.73 -5.72
CA ILE A 318 -8.61 -5.65 -7.07
C ILE A 318 -9.75 -5.40 -8.07
N THR A 319 -9.73 -4.24 -8.72
CA THR A 319 -10.81 -3.83 -9.62
C THR A 319 -10.44 -3.84 -11.09
N HIS A 320 -9.17 -3.62 -11.44
CA HIS A 320 -8.74 -3.46 -12.82
C HIS A 320 -7.44 -4.20 -13.11
N ARG A 321 -7.30 -4.66 -14.35
CA ARG A 321 -6.14 -5.41 -14.85
C ARG A 321 -5.72 -4.86 -16.20
N PHE A 322 -4.43 -4.57 -16.36
CA PHE A 322 -3.83 -3.98 -17.56
C PHE A 322 -2.56 -4.71 -17.94
N GLY A 323 -2.24 -4.76 -19.24
CA GLY A 323 -0.88 -5.05 -19.71
C GLY A 323 0.04 -3.83 -19.54
N LEU A 324 1.31 -3.95 -19.90
CA LEU A 324 2.27 -2.84 -19.87
C LEU A 324 1.78 -1.63 -20.66
N ASP A 325 1.17 -1.85 -21.83
CA ASP A 325 0.61 -0.78 -22.69
C ASP A 325 -0.53 0.00 -22.01
N GLY A 326 -1.07 -0.52 -20.93
CA GLY A 326 -2.18 0.08 -20.17
C GLY A 326 -1.75 0.86 -18.93
N VAL A 327 -0.45 0.99 -18.64
CA VAL A 327 0.04 1.67 -17.41
C VAL A 327 -0.42 3.12 -17.35
N GLU A 328 -0.31 3.89 -18.45
CA GLU A 328 -0.80 5.27 -18.50
C GLU A 328 -2.30 5.34 -18.21
N LYS A 329 -3.09 4.45 -18.83
CA LYS A 329 -4.53 4.37 -18.58
C LYS A 329 -4.85 4.03 -17.12
N ALA A 330 -4.08 3.15 -16.50
CA ALA A 330 -4.23 2.80 -15.08
C ALA A 330 -3.93 4.01 -14.17
N ILE A 331 -2.91 4.82 -14.50
CA ILE A 331 -2.59 6.07 -13.81
C ILE A 331 -3.75 7.07 -13.94
N GLN A 332 -4.27 7.29 -15.15
CA GLN A 332 -5.40 8.21 -15.37
C GLN A 332 -6.67 7.75 -14.65
N LEU A 333 -6.93 6.45 -14.61
CA LEU A 333 -8.06 5.88 -13.88
C LEU A 333 -7.96 6.17 -12.38
N LEU A 334 -6.76 6.00 -11.80
CA LEU A 334 -6.52 6.26 -10.39
C LEU A 334 -6.67 7.76 -10.05
N LEU A 335 -6.16 8.65 -10.90
CA LEU A 335 -6.29 10.10 -10.74
C LEU A 335 -7.73 10.58 -10.87
N GLY A 336 -8.53 9.92 -11.71
CA GLY A 336 -9.94 10.25 -11.95
C GLY A 336 -10.87 9.92 -10.78
N ALA A 337 -10.37 9.28 -9.72
CA ALA A 337 -11.13 8.90 -8.52
C ALA A 337 -12.49 8.21 -8.81
N GLY A 338 -12.58 7.48 -9.91
CA GLY A 338 -13.77 6.71 -10.30
C GLY A 338 -13.96 5.44 -9.46
N ASP A 339 -14.78 4.51 -9.99
CA ASP A 339 -15.11 3.22 -9.37
C ASP A 339 -13.92 2.25 -9.47
N SER A 340 -12.79 2.66 -8.91
CA SER A 340 -11.54 1.89 -8.89
C SER A 340 -10.90 1.86 -7.52
N LEU A 341 -10.30 0.73 -7.19
CA LEU A 341 -9.44 0.52 -6.01
C LEU A 341 -8.02 0.17 -6.47
N LYS A 342 -7.68 -1.12 -6.56
CA LYS A 342 -6.36 -1.55 -7.05
C LYS A 342 -6.39 -1.88 -8.54
N SER A 343 -5.48 -1.27 -9.30
CA SER A 343 -5.14 -1.67 -10.65
C SER A 343 -3.88 -2.54 -10.65
N LEU A 344 -3.92 -3.67 -11.33
CA LEU A 344 -2.77 -4.55 -11.53
C LEU A 344 -2.22 -4.41 -12.95
N ILE A 345 -0.90 -4.47 -13.06
CA ILE A 345 -0.15 -4.49 -14.31
C ILE A 345 0.46 -5.89 -14.51
N TYR A 346 0.22 -6.46 -15.67
CA TYR A 346 0.75 -7.75 -16.11
C TYR A 346 1.76 -7.53 -17.22
N PRO A 347 3.07 -7.54 -16.95
CA PRO A 347 4.08 -7.22 -17.94
C PRO A 347 4.12 -8.18 -19.13
N SER A 348 3.81 -9.46 -18.91
CA SER A 348 3.74 -10.48 -19.97
C SER A 348 2.34 -10.63 -20.61
N GLY A 349 1.41 -9.71 -20.29
CA GLY A 349 0.02 -9.73 -20.77
C GLY A 349 -0.96 -10.24 -19.71
N VAL A 350 -2.18 -9.72 -19.76
CA VAL A 350 -3.25 -10.12 -18.82
C VAL A 350 -3.66 -11.56 -19.13
N PRO A 351 -3.68 -12.47 -18.15
CA PRO A 351 -4.08 -13.84 -18.37
C PRO A 351 -5.59 -13.93 -18.71
N ASP A 352 -5.97 -14.87 -19.56
CA ASP A 352 -7.37 -15.11 -19.94
C ASP A 352 -8.27 -15.48 -18.75
N ARG A 353 -7.66 -16.05 -17.70
CA ARG A 353 -8.29 -16.32 -16.39
C ARG A 353 -7.32 -15.95 -15.29
N PRO A 354 -7.75 -15.20 -14.25
CA PRO A 354 -6.95 -15.05 -13.04
C PRO A 354 -6.64 -16.44 -12.46
N GLU A 355 -5.42 -16.63 -11.98
CA GLU A 355 -5.09 -17.85 -11.22
C GLU A 355 -5.97 -17.89 -9.96
N ALA A 356 -6.65 -19.01 -9.76
CA ALA A 356 -7.48 -19.26 -8.60
C ALA A 356 -6.63 -19.51 -7.34
#